data_92bd2aea985eaac68c78dd00d0a35a38
#
_entry.id   92bd2aea985eaac68c78dd00d0a35a38
#
_cell.length_a   1.000
_cell.length_b   1.000
_cell.length_c   1.000
_cell.angle_alpha   90.00
_cell.angle_beta   90.00
_cell.angle_gamma   90.00
#
_symmetry.space_group_name_H-M   'P 1'
#
loop_
_entity.id
_entity.type
_entity.pdbx_description
1 polymer ?
#
loop_
_entity_poly.entity_id
_entity_poly.type
_entity_poly.pdbx_seq_one_letter_code
_entity_poly.pdbx_strand_id
1 'polypeptide(L)'
;MLFTILLLLITILALLLRYSGRSSRDNEPPLDKGLIPWLGHALEFGKDAAKFLARMKNKHGDIFTVCVAGQYITVLLDPNSYDDVLYDTDSFDSRRSKGLLMEKVFSLVLPSDNPEKERKWMEGLTKAMTHSRIGVDISMLIFNFFSSVGRAGYLTMFTRDENADAVYKQFRNFDKLLPKLARSSLKGEDKKSVTSSQESLWQLLAPALLEGGRDAGCWQESYQRYLGEAGVDAETQRKALLMHLWTTQCNAGPAAFWSLALLLRHPEAMQAVLAEVRGVMHEHSLHHPTHERLVTHNTPVFDSVLRETLRLTAAAFISREVMADGKKLGVSGGLEYCLRKGDKVLLFPFLCPQMDPEIHQQPESFRYKRFLNDDMSEKRIFYKGGSRLKHYNMPWGAERKGCVGKQFAISTVKMFVFTVLRHLELEMCEPSDPLPQFNPQRYGFGMLQPIGDLQVRYRFKRN
;
A
#
# COMPACT_ATOMS: atom_id res chain seq x y z
N MET A 1 -25.69 35.08 -28.64
CA MET A 1 -24.46 34.60 -27.92
C MET A 1 -24.57 34.72 -26.42
N LEU A 2 -24.78 35.90 -25.83
CA LEU A 2 -24.87 36.11 -24.37
C LEU A 2 -26.02 35.28 -23.74
N PHE A 3 -27.20 35.30 -24.36
CA PHE A 3 -28.38 34.56 -23.91
C PHE A 3 -28.17 33.03 -23.94
N THR A 4 -27.54 32.51 -24.98
CA THR A 4 -27.22 31.07 -25.09
C THR A 4 -26.18 30.65 -24.05
N ILE A 5 -25.19 31.49 -23.76
CA ILE A 5 -24.19 31.22 -22.69
C ILE A 5 -24.88 31.25 -21.31
N LEU A 6 -25.77 32.22 -21.07
CA LEU A 6 -26.51 32.32 -19.82
C LEU A 6 -27.44 31.10 -19.62
N LEU A 7 -28.15 30.69 -20.67
CA LEU A 7 -29.01 29.49 -20.64
C LEU A 7 -28.20 28.22 -20.36
N LEU A 8 -27.02 28.09 -20.98
CA LEU A 8 -26.10 26.99 -20.74
C LEU A 8 -25.61 26.96 -19.27
N LEU A 9 -25.23 28.09 -18.74
CA LEU A 9 -24.80 28.24 -17.34
C LEU A 9 -25.94 27.89 -16.36
N ILE A 10 -27.16 28.37 -16.62
CA ILE A 10 -28.33 28.02 -15.80
C ILE A 10 -28.63 26.52 -15.88
N THR A 11 -28.56 25.92 -17.07
CA THR A 11 -28.78 24.48 -17.26
C THR A 11 -27.70 23.65 -16.54
N ILE A 12 -26.45 24.04 -16.64
CA ILE A 12 -25.34 23.41 -15.92
C ILE A 12 -25.55 23.55 -14.42
N LEU A 13 -25.90 24.74 -13.92
CA LEU A 13 -26.18 24.98 -12.51
C LEU A 13 -27.37 24.16 -12.03
N ALA A 14 -28.46 24.08 -12.79
CA ALA A 14 -29.64 23.27 -12.47
C ALA A 14 -29.30 21.76 -12.42
N LEU A 15 -28.48 21.26 -13.37
CA LEU A 15 -28.00 19.90 -13.37
C LEU A 15 -27.08 19.63 -12.17
N LEU A 16 -26.18 20.56 -11.84
CA LEU A 16 -25.31 20.45 -10.66
C LEU A 16 -26.11 20.43 -9.36
N LEU A 17 -27.13 21.29 -9.25
CA LEU A 17 -28.04 21.34 -8.10
C LEU A 17 -28.88 20.06 -7.98
N ARG A 18 -29.36 19.53 -9.10
CA ARG A 18 -30.12 18.26 -9.13
C ARG A 18 -29.23 17.08 -8.75
N TYR A 19 -27.97 17.04 -9.17
CA TYR A 19 -27.01 16.00 -8.78
C TYR A 19 -26.55 16.12 -7.31
N SER A 20 -26.53 17.33 -6.75
CA SER A 20 -26.23 17.53 -5.33
C SER A 20 -27.43 17.26 -4.41
N GLY A 21 -28.58 16.88 -4.97
CA GLY A 21 -29.88 16.79 -4.30
C GLY A 21 -30.09 15.57 -3.40
N ARG A 22 -29.08 14.72 -3.12
CA ARG A 22 -29.23 13.64 -2.13
C ARG A 22 -29.61 14.24 -0.78
N SER A 23 -30.81 13.94 -0.27
CA SER A 23 -31.20 14.24 1.12
C SER A 23 -30.75 13.10 2.03
N SER A 24 -30.37 13.40 3.29
CA SER A 24 -30.19 12.40 4.34
C SER A 24 -31.55 11.76 4.66
N ARG A 25 -31.54 10.46 4.95
CA ARG A 25 -32.67 9.72 5.51
C ARG A 25 -32.37 9.40 6.98
N ASP A 26 -33.37 9.16 7.78
CA ASP A 26 -33.23 9.05 9.23
C ASP A 26 -32.27 7.93 9.69
N ASN A 27 -32.17 6.86 8.96
CA ASN A 27 -31.31 5.72 9.33
C ASN A 27 -30.03 5.62 8.47
N GLU A 28 -29.58 6.71 7.87
CA GLU A 28 -28.33 6.75 7.11
C GLU A 28 -27.20 7.39 7.94
N PRO A 29 -25.91 7.07 7.64
CA PRO A 29 -24.81 7.74 8.29
C PRO A 29 -24.86 9.25 8.06
N PRO A 30 -24.40 10.09 9.03
CA PRO A 30 -24.35 11.54 8.89
C PRO A 30 -23.75 11.96 7.55
N LEU A 31 -24.47 12.79 6.78
CA LEU A 31 -24.08 13.19 5.43
C LEU A 31 -23.47 14.59 5.42
N ASP A 32 -22.23 14.68 4.94
CA ASP A 32 -21.54 15.93 4.65
C ASP A 32 -21.23 16.05 3.14
N LYS A 33 -21.97 16.92 2.45
CA LYS A 33 -21.86 17.08 0.99
C LYS A 33 -20.72 18.01 0.57
N GLY A 34 -20.15 18.76 1.51
CA GLY A 34 -19.28 19.89 1.19
C GLY A 34 -20.04 21.07 0.58
N LEU A 35 -19.30 22.13 0.27
CA LEU A 35 -19.87 23.40 -0.21
C LEU A 35 -20.08 23.47 -1.73
N ILE A 36 -19.27 22.72 -2.49
CA ILE A 36 -19.28 22.80 -3.95
C ILE A 36 -20.17 21.67 -4.49
N PRO A 37 -21.29 22.00 -5.19
CA PRO A 37 -22.15 21.01 -5.79
C PRO A 37 -21.37 20.01 -6.66
N TRP A 38 -21.70 18.73 -6.61
CA TRP A 38 -21.06 17.62 -7.30
C TRP A 38 -19.60 17.38 -6.87
N LEU A 39 -18.76 18.40 -6.81
CA LEU A 39 -17.35 18.27 -6.43
C LEU A 39 -17.21 17.86 -4.95
N GLY A 40 -18.08 18.39 -4.09
CA GLY A 40 -18.08 18.13 -2.66
C GLY A 40 -16.73 18.45 -2.02
N HIS A 41 -16.13 17.46 -1.39
CA HIS A 41 -14.84 17.55 -0.72
C HIS A 41 -13.65 17.08 -1.57
N ALA A 42 -13.81 16.90 -2.88
CA ALA A 42 -12.78 16.26 -3.73
C ALA A 42 -11.41 16.98 -3.67
N LEU A 43 -11.39 18.32 -3.60
CA LEU A 43 -10.14 19.09 -3.54
C LEU A 43 -9.40 18.85 -2.22
N GLU A 44 -10.11 18.90 -1.10
CA GLU A 44 -9.55 18.73 0.22
C GLU A 44 -9.09 17.28 0.44
N PHE A 45 -9.94 16.31 0.09
CA PHE A 45 -9.62 14.89 0.09
C PHE A 45 -8.40 14.58 -0.79
N GLY A 46 -8.31 15.19 -1.98
CA GLY A 46 -7.19 15.01 -2.90
C GLY A 46 -5.88 15.62 -2.40
N LYS A 47 -5.95 16.70 -1.62
CA LYS A 47 -4.77 17.39 -1.07
C LYS A 47 -4.16 16.60 0.09
N ASP A 48 -4.98 16.20 1.06
CA ASP A 48 -4.57 15.42 2.24
C ASP A 48 -5.77 14.64 2.80
N ALA A 49 -5.91 13.41 2.37
CA ALA A 49 -7.03 12.57 2.76
C ALA A 49 -7.03 12.26 4.26
N ALA A 50 -5.87 12.06 4.89
CA ALA A 50 -5.80 11.74 6.31
C ALA A 50 -6.27 12.90 7.18
N LYS A 51 -5.77 14.11 6.90
CA LYS A 51 -6.19 15.34 7.61
C LYS A 51 -7.67 15.61 7.42
N PHE A 52 -8.17 15.44 6.20
CA PHE A 52 -9.59 15.60 5.88
C PHE A 52 -10.45 14.60 6.65
N LEU A 53 -10.12 13.30 6.60
CA LEU A 53 -10.89 12.25 7.27
C LEU A 53 -10.83 12.38 8.80
N ALA A 54 -9.69 12.78 9.37
CA ALA A 54 -9.58 13.06 10.81
C ALA A 54 -10.50 14.21 11.23
N ARG A 55 -10.59 15.28 10.44
CA ARG A 55 -11.52 16.39 10.69
C ARG A 55 -12.98 15.94 10.61
N MET A 56 -13.33 15.09 9.63
CA MET A 56 -14.67 14.52 9.50
C MET A 56 -15.01 13.58 10.67
N LYS A 57 -14.06 12.75 11.12
CA LYS A 57 -14.20 11.93 12.31
C LYS A 57 -14.51 12.77 13.56
N ASN A 58 -13.80 13.86 13.77
CA ASN A 58 -14.05 14.76 14.91
C ASN A 58 -15.42 15.42 14.84
N LYS A 59 -15.98 15.63 13.65
CA LYS A 59 -17.29 16.26 13.44
C LYS A 59 -18.45 15.28 13.55
N HIS A 60 -18.29 14.07 13.04
CA HIS A 60 -19.38 13.13 12.82
C HIS A 60 -19.24 11.78 13.56
N GLY A 61 -18.08 11.53 14.18
CA GLY A 61 -17.78 10.24 14.82
C GLY A 61 -17.15 9.22 13.86
N ASP A 62 -17.25 7.94 14.21
CA ASP A 62 -16.54 6.85 13.52
C ASP A 62 -17.24 6.37 12.24
N ILE A 63 -18.45 6.88 11.91
CA ILE A 63 -19.13 6.61 10.65
C ILE A 63 -19.80 7.88 10.10
N PHE A 64 -19.59 8.17 8.82
CA PHE A 64 -20.18 9.31 8.12
C PHE A 64 -20.09 9.12 6.60
N THR A 65 -20.94 9.84 5.85
CA THR A 65 -20.93 9.84 4.39
C THR A 65 -20.49 11.20 3.87
N VAL A 66 -19.55 11.21 2.92
CA VAL A 66 -19.06 12.43 2.26
C VAL A 66 -19.26 12.35 0.74
N CYS A 67 -19.45 13.51 0.10
CA CYS A 67 -19.46 13.61 -1.35
C CYS A 67 -18.06 13.97 -1.86
N VAL A 68 -17.52 13.15 -2.79
CA VAL A 68 -16.22 13.36 -3.43
C VAL A 68 -16.37 13.16 -4.93
N ALA A 69 -16.33 14.24 -5.71
CA ALA A 69 -16.46 14.22 -7.18
C ALA A 69 -17.69 13.44 -7.66
N GLY A 70 -18.85 13.74 -7.10
CA GLY A 70 -20.12 13.10 -7.45
C GLY A 70 -20.34 11.70 -6.87
N GLN A 71 -19.37 11.14 -6.17
CA GLN A 71 -19.49 9.85 -5.48
C GLN A 71 -19.77 10.05 -3.99
N TYR A 72 -20.72 9.28 -3.47
CA TYR A 72 -20.97 9.22 -2.04
C TYR A 72 -20.16 8.09 -1.42
N ILE A 73 -19.36 8.45 -0.42
CA ILE A 73 -18.42 7.54 0.24
C ILE A 73 -18.77 7.53 1.73
N THR A 74 -19.28 6.41 2.20
CA THR A 74 -19.44 6.16 3.63
C THR A 74 -18.11 5.69 4.21
N VAL A 75 -17.54 6.49 5.08
CA VAL A 75 -16.30 6.20 5.79
C VAL A 75 -16.62 5.50 7.08
N LEU A 76 -16.06 4.33 7.31
CA LEU A 76 -16.19 3.54 8.53
C LEU A 76 -14.82 3.46 9.21
N LEU A 77 -14.72 3.99 10.43
CA LEU A 77 -13.49 4.06 11.24
C LEU A 77 -13.59 3.25 12.53
N ASP A 78 -14.69 2.55 12.75
CA ASP A 78 -14.83 1.62 13.88
C ASP A 78 -14.28 0.24 13.52
N PRO A 79 -13.13 -0.20 14.08
CA PRO A 79 -12.51 -1.47 13.72
C PRO A 79 -13.33 -2.70 14.22
N ASN A 80 -14.23 -2.53 15.18
CA ASN A 80 -15.13 -3.60 15.63
C ASN A 80 -16.17 -3.96 14.57
N SER A 81 -16.50 -3.00 13.69
CA SER A 81 -17.52 -3.15 12.63
C SER A 81 -16.91 -3.51 11.26
N TYR A 82 -15.59 -3.67 11.16
CA TYR A 82 -14.93 -3.93 9.87
C TYR A 82 -15.30 -5.27 9.26
N ASP A 83 -15.58 -6.29 10.08
CA ASP A 83 -15.92 -7.63 9.61
C ASP A 83 -17.16 -7.64 8.71
N ASP A 84 -18.17 -6.82 9.02
CA ASP A 84 -19.40 -6.72 8.24
C ASP A 84 -19.16 -6.26 6.78
N VAL A 85 -18.13 -5.41 6.59
CA VAL A 85 -17.74 -4.91 5.25
C VAL A 85 -16.72 -5.83 4.57
N LEU A 86 -15.83 -6.46 5.34
CA LEU A 86 -14.72 -7.24 4.79
C LEU A 86 -15.14 -8.63 4.33
N TYR A 87 -16.09 -9.25 5.01
CA TYR A 87 -16.45 -10.66 4.79
C TYR A 87 -17.80 -10.86 4.11
N ASP A 88 -18.72 -9.91 4.16
CA ASP A 88 -19.96 -9.95 3.40
C ASP A 88 -19.71 -9.54 1.94
N THR A 89 -19.31 -10.52 1.13
CA THR A 89 -18.98 -10.33 -0.29
C THR A 89 -20.19 -10.20 -1.19
N ASP A 90 -21.36 -10.57 -0.71
CA ASP A 90 -22.60 -10.47 -1.47
C ASP A 90 -23.16 -9.05 -1.44
N SER A 91 -23.01 -8.38 -0.30
CA SER A 91 -23.43 -7.00 -0.11
C SER A 91 -22.37 -5.96 -0.46
N PHE A 92 -21.07 -6.32 -0.42
CA PHE A 92 -19.94 -5.40 -0.58
C PHE A 92 -18.92 -5.92 -1.60
N ASP A 93 -18.86 -5.29 -2.77
CA ASP A 93 -17.94 -5.68 -3.85
C ASP A 93 -16.69 -4.80 -3.93
N SER A 94 -15.54 -5.44 -4.09
CA SER A 94 -14.25 -4.76 -4.31
C SER A 94 -13.80 -4.74 -5.76
N ARG A 95 -14.39 -5.58 -6.63
CA ARG A 95 -13.90 -5.85 -7.99
C ARG A 95 -13.95 -4.62 -8.87
N ARG A 96 -15.09 -3.93 -8.89
CA ARG A 96 -15.25 -2.73 -9.72
C ARG A 96 -14.27 -1.63 -9.37
N SER A 97 -14.07 -1.34 -8.08
CA SER A 97 -13.11 -0.32 -7.64
C SER A 97 -11.67 -0.68 -7.97
N LYS A 98 -11.30 -1.97 -7.82
CA LYS A 98 -9.98 -2.48 -8.21
C LYS A 98 -9.79 -2.44 -9.72
N GLY A 99 -10.76 -2.92 -10.49
CA GLY A 99 -10.73 -2.94 -11.96
C GLY A 99 -10.51 -1.55 -12.54
N LEU A 100 -11.27 -0.55 -12.07
CA LEU A 100 -11.12 0.84 -12.50
C LEU A 100 -9.73 1.42 -12.17
N LEU A 101 -9.14 1.05 -11.03
CA LEU A 101 -7.79 1.47 -10.69
C LEU A 101 -6.76 0.82 -11.63
N MET A 102 -6.87 -0.48 -11.87
CA MET A 102 -5.96 -1.23 -12.76
C MET A 102 -6.03 -0.70 -14.20
N GLU A 103 -7.23 -0.47 -14.71
CA GLU A 103 -7.44 0.11 -16.02
C GLU A 103 -6.84 1.51 -16.15
N LYS A 104 -7.13 2.40 -15.19
CA LYS A 104 -6.62 3.78 -15.21
C LYS A 104 -5.11 3.88 -15.08
N VAL A 105 -4.53 3.09 -14.19
CA VAL A 105 -3.11 3.23 -13.81
C VAL A 105 -2.21 2.39 -14.70
N PHE A 106 -2.63 1.17 -15.06
CA PHE A 106 -1.79 0.21 -15.78
C PHE A 106 -2.31 -0.12 -17.17
N SER A 107 -3.44 0.48 -17.60
CA SER A 107 -4.17 0.11 -18.80
C SER A 107 -4.49 -1.39 -18.86
N LEU A 108 -4.70 -1.99 -17.68
CA LEU A 108 -4.91 -3.41 -17.49
C LEU A 108 -6.40 -3.68 -17.19
N VAL A 109 -7.08 -4.28 -18.13
CA VAL A 109 -8.46 -4.75 -17.94
C VAL A 109 -8.40 -6.12 -17.29
N LEU A 110 -8.79 -6.19 -16.01
CA LEU A 110 -8.91 -7.46 -15.30
C LEU A 110 -10.17 -8.20 -15.80
N PRO A 111 -10.19 -9.54 -15.78
CA PRO A 111 -11.39 -10.31 -16.14
C PRO A 111 -12.45 -10.19 -15.02
N SER A 112 -12.98 -8.96 -14.85
CA SER A 112 -13.90 -8.58 -13.77
C SER A 112 -15.28 -9.26 -13.88
N ASP A 113 -15.62 -9.73 -15.08
CA ASP A 113 -16.93 -10.36 -15.34
C ASP A 113 -16.99 -11.83 -14.93
N ASN A 114 -15.84 -12.42 -14.58
CA ASN A 114 -15.76 -13.81 -14.17
C ASN A 114 -14.96 -13.96 -12.86
N PRO A 115 -15.66 -14.12 -11.71
CA PRO A 115 -15.02 -14.30 -10.41
C PRO A 115 -14.04 -15.46 -10.35
N GLU A 116 -14.26 -16.53 -11.14
CA GLU A 116 -13.38 -17.69 -11.19
C GLU A 116 -12.07 -17.36 -11.92
N LYS A 117 -12.11 -16.58 -13.01
CA LYS A 117 -10.89 -16.11 -13.69
C LYS A 117 -10.08 -15.18 -12.80
N GLU A 118 -10.73 -14.24 -12.08
CA GLU A 118 -10.03 -13.38 -11.12
C GLU A 118 -9.38 -14.20 -10.01
N ARG A 119 -10.09 -15.20 -9.47
CA ARG A 119 -9.55 -16.12 -8.44
C ARG A 119 -8.34 -16.88 -8.97
N LYS A 120 -8.44 -17.46 -10.17
CA LYS A 120 -7.32 -18.18 -10.81
C LYS A 120 -6.12 -17.26 -11.05
N TRP A 121 -6.34 -16.02 -11.49
CA TRP A 121 -5.28 -15.02 -11.64
C TRP A 121 -4.54 -14.76 -10.32
N MET A 122 -5.29 -14.52 -9.25
CA MET A 122 -4.71 -14.28 -7.91
C MET A 122 -4.02 -15.53 -7.34
N GLU A 123 -4.56 -16.72 -7.58
CA GLU A 123 -3.94 -17.98 -7.18
C GLU A 123 -2.64 -18.25 -7.93
N GLY A 124 -2.61 -17.98 -9.23
CA GLY A 124 -1.40 -18.09 -10.05
C GLY A 124 -0.30 -17.16 -9.56
N LEU A 125 -0.64 -15.90 -9.27
CA LEU A 125 0.28 -14.93 -8.69
C LEU A 125 0.79 -15.40 -7.32
N THR A 126 -0.11 -15.85 -6.45
CA THR A 126 0.27 -16.36 -5.11
C THR A 126 1.20 -17.58 -5.22
N LYS A 127 0.87 -18.53 -6.08
CA LYS A 127 1.73 -19.69 -6.33
C LYS A 127 3.11 -19.28 -6.86
N ALA A 128 3.15 -18.40 -7.85
CA ALA A 128 4.40 -17.90 -8.40
C ALA A 128 5.28 -17.24 -7.34
N MET A 129 4.71 -16.42 -6.45
CA MET A 129 5.44 -15.74 -5.39
C MET A 129 5.85 -16.65 -4.22
N THR A 130 5.13 -17.74 -3.96
CA THR A 130 5.43 -18.64 -2.84
C THR A 130 6.38 -19.79 -3.21
N HIS A 131 6.39 -20.23 -4.48
CA HIS A 131 7.18 -21.37 -4.93
C HIS A 131 8.49 -20.99 -5.65
N SER A 132 8.71 -19.70 -5.87
CA SER A 132 9.93 -19.25 -6.55
C SER A 132 11.15 -19.26 -5.61
N ARG A 133 12.34 -19.38 -6.20
CA ARG A 133 13.63 -19.20 -5.51
C ARG A 133 13.87 -17.72 -5.17
N ILE A 134 12.83 -17.01 -4.69
CA ILE A 134 12.88 -15.59 -4.32
C ILE A 134 14.06 -15.29 -3.40
N GLY A 135 14.47 -16.24 -2.58
CA GLY A 135 15.61 -16.09 -1.70
C GLY A 135 16.96 -15.88 -2.40
N VAL A 136 17.17 -16.56 -3.52
CA VAL A 136 18.39 -16.39 -4.33
C VAL A 136 18.35 -15.03 -5.03
N ASP A 137 17.19 -14.68 -5.61
CA ASP A 137 17.01 -13.42 -6.32
C ASP A 137 17.17 -12.21 -5.39
N ILE A 138 16.65 -12.28 -4.17
CA ILE A 138 16.80 -11.21 -3.17
C ILE A 138 18.25 -11.09 -2.67
N SER A 139 18.95 -12.19 -2.48
CA SER A 139 20.38 -12.17 -2.10
C SER A 139 21.24 -11.53 -3.18
N MET A 140 20.97 -11.85 -4.46
CA MET A 140 21.61 -11.22 -5.62
C MET A 140 21.29 -9.73 -5.71
N LEU A 141 20.05 -9.35 -5.47
CA LEU A 141 19.59 -7.96 -5.41
C LEU A 141 20.35 -7.14 -4.38
N ILE A 142 20.53 -7.68 -3.18
CA ILE A 142 21.24 -7.01 -2.10
C ILE A 142 22.74 -6.93 -2.41
N PHE A 143 23.32 -7.99 -2.95
CA PHE A 143 24.72 -8.00 -3.38
C PHE A 143 24.97 -6.94 -4.46
N ASN A 144 24.09 -6.84 -5.45
CA ASN A 144 24.18 -5.83 -6.50
C ASN A 144 23.93 -4.41 -5.97
N PHE A 145 23.07 -4.24 -4.95
CA PHE A 145 22.89 -2.96 -4.24
C PHE A 145 24.20 -2.44 -3.64
N PHE A 146 25.00 -3.31 -3.03
CA PHE A 146 26.28 -2.93 -2.45
C PHE A 146 27.39 -2.74 -3.51
N SER A 147 27.34 -3.46 -4.60
CA SER A 147 28.35 -3.36 -5.66
C SER A 147 28.20 -2.11 -6.52
N SER A 148 27.02 -1.51 -6.58
CA SER A 148 26.69 -0.36 -7.44
C SER A 148 26.09 0.85 -6.71
N VAL A 149 26.31 1.00 -5.41
CA VAL A 149 25.86 2.13 -4.58
C VAL A 149 24.57 2.79 -5.12
N GLY A 150 23.44 2.18 -4.82
CA GLY A 150 22.16 2.87 -4.83
C GLY A 150 21.29 2.77 -6.08
N ARG A 151 21.64 2.05 -7.13
CA ARG A 151 20.86 2.06 -8.38
C ARG A 151 20.27 0.73 -8.84
N ALA A 152 20.95 -0.38 -8.67
CA ALA A 152 20.64 -1.58 -9.45
C ALA A 152 19.95 -2.71 -8.69
N GLY A 153 20.17 -2.86 -7.40
CA GLY A 153 19.78 -4.05 -6.65
C GLY A 153 18.30 -4.39 -6.69
N TYR A 154 17.46 -3.38 -6.74
CA TYR A 154 16.02 -3.55 -6.63
C TYR A 154 15.33 -3.92 -7.96
N LEU A 155 15.96 -3.60 -9.08
CA LEU A 155 15.35 -3.72 -10.40
C LEU A 155 15.84 -4.94 -11.19
N THR A 156 16.88 -5.63 -10.74
CA THR A 156 17.42 -6.82 -11.43
C THR A 156 16.42 -7.98 -11.50
N MET A 157 15.40 -8.00 -10.64
CA MET A 157 14.27 -8.93 -10.75
C MET A 157 13.46 -8.79 -12.03
N PHE A 158 13.50 -7.62 -12.69
CA PHE A 158 12.64 -7.29 -13.84
C PHE A 158 13.43 -6.95 -15.10
N THR A 159 14.76 -6.78 -15.01
CA THR A 159 15.58 -6.36 -16.15
C THR A 159 16.98 -6.95 -16.10
N ARG A 160 17.69 -6.90 -17.22
CA ARG A 160 19.16 -7.07 -17.26
C ARG A 160 19.84 -5.83 -16.69
N ASP A 161 21.06 -5.98 -16.15
CA ASP A 161 21.86 -4.88 -15.57
C ASP A 161 21.99 -3.66 -16.52
N GLU A 162 22.07 -3.91 -17.84
CA GLU A 162 22.16 -2.87 -18.87
C GLU A 162 20.97 -1.89 -18.88
N ASN A 163 19.78 -2.33 -18.48
CA ASN A 163 18.55 -1.56 -18.53
C ASN A 163 18.07 -1.08 -17.14
N ALA A 164 18.73 -1.47 -16.09
CA ALA A 164 18.29 -1.21 -14.72
C ALA A 164 18.11 0.29 -14.41
N ASP A 165 19.06 1.12 -14.84
CA ASP A 165 19.03 2.58 -14.66
C ASP A 165 17.86 3.22 -15.44
N ALA A 166 17.61 2.75 -16.66
CA ALA A 166 16.50 3.24 -17.48
C ALA A 166 15.15 2.88 -16.85
N VAL A 167 14.98 1.62 -16.42
CA VAL A 167 13.77 1.16 -15.72
C VAL A 167 13.58 1.95 -14.43
N TYR A 168 14.62 2.13 -13.62
CA TYR A 168 14.51 2.91 -12.38
C TYR A 168 14.07 4.34 -12.65
N LYS A 169 14.67 5.03 -13.60
CA LYS A 169 14.32 6.42 -13.94
C LYS A 169 12.86 6.53 -14.39
N GLN A 170 12.43 5.67 -15.31
CA GLN A 170 11.07 5.68 -15.81
C GLN A 170 10.05 5.27 -14.72
N PHE A 171 10.41 4.28 -13.90
CA PHE A 171 9.58 3.87 -12.77
C PHE A 171 9.38 5.00 -11.76
N ARG A 172 10.44 5.73 -11.38
CA ARG A 172 10.34 6.85 -10.43
C ARG A 172 9.47 7.99 -10.98
N ASN A 173 9.58 8.28 -12.29
CA ASN A 173 8.74 9.29 -12.93
C ASN A 173 7.26 8.85 -12.97
N PHE A 174 7.00 7.61 -13.36
CA PHE A 174 5.66 7.03 -13.34
C PHE A 174 5.05 7.03 -11.93
N ASP A 175 5.77 6.50 -10.95
CA ASP A 175 5.31 6.36 -9.57
C ASP A 175 5.04 7.72 -8.91
N LYS A 176 5.85 8.74 -9.17
CA LYS A 176 5.63 10.12 -8.69
C LYS A 176 4.27 10.67 -9.16
N LEU A 177 3.86 10.36 -10.37
CA LEU A 177 2.63 10.86 -10.99
C LEU A 177 1.41 9.95 -10.75
N LEU A 178 1.62 8.73 -10.26
CA LEU A 178 0.56 7.73 -10.06
C LEU A 178 -0.63 8.23 -9.23
N PRO A 179 -0.48 8.95 -8.11
CA PRO A 179 -1.63 9.45 -7.36
C PRO A 179 -2.50 10.41 -8.17
N LYS A 180 -1.90 11.24 -9.01
CA LYS A 180 -2.63 12.16 -9.91
C LYS A 180 -3.33 11.38 -11.04
N LEU A 181 -2.66 10.35 -11.58
CA LEU A 181 -3.21 9.46 -12.59
C LEU A 181 -4.44 8.71 -12.06
N ALA A 182 -4.32 8.07 -10.91
CA ALA A 182 -5.41 7.33 -10.28
C ALA A 182 -6.63 8.22 -9.95
N ARG A 183 -6.39 9.48 -9.56
CA ARG A 183 -7.45 10.48 -9.28
C ARG A 183 -7.96 11.20 -10.52
N SER A 184 -7.48 10.86 -11.73
CA SER A 184 -7.82 11.57 -12.99
C SER A 184 -7.54 13.08 -12.94
N SER A 185 -6.50 13.50 -12.23
CA SER A 185 -6.14 14.91 -12.02
C SER A 185 -4.87 15.34 -12.77
N LEU A 186 -4.34 14.51 -13.66
CA LEU A 186 -3.21 14.83 -14.53
C LEU A 186 -3.57 15.91 -15.55
N LYS A 187 -2.67 16.88 -15.77
CA LYS A 187 -2.83 17.96 -16.73
C LYS A 187 -1.57 18.12 -17.58
N GLY A 188 -1.74 18.57 -18.83
CA GLY A 188 -0.67 19.02 -19.71
C GLY A 188 0.56 18.11 -19.76
N GLU A 189 1.70 18.64 -19.34
CA GLU A 189 3.00 17.96 -19.35
C GLU A 189 3.04 16.70 -18.48
N ASP A 190 2.39 16.70 -17.30
CA ASP A 190 2.30 15.52 -16.43
C ASP A 190 1.65 14.34 -17.16
N LYS A 191 0.61 14.60 -17.98
CA LYS A 191 -0.07 13.54 -18.74
C LYS A 191 0.85 12.95 -19.81
N LYS A 192 1.55 13.80 -20.56
CA LYS A 192 2.53 13.36 -21.56
C LYS A 192 3.65 12.55 -20.91
N SER A 193 4.18 13.06 -19.79
CA SER A 193 5.28 12.44 -19.06
C SER A 193 4.91 11.04 -18.52
N VAL A 194 3.73 10.87 -17.92
CA VAL A 194 3.31 9.57 -17.40
C VAL A 194 3.06 8.55 -18.52
N THR A 195 2.43 8.99 -19.63
CA THR A 195 2.21 8.12 -20.80
C THR A 195 3.54 7.64 -21.40
N SER A 196 4.47 8.57 -21.63
CA SER A 196 5.81 8.23 -22.13
C SER A 196 6.57 7.28 -21.20
N SER A 197 6.46 7.48 -19.89
CA SER A 197 7.09 6.57 -18.92
C SER A 197 6.44 5.18 -18.89
N GLN A 198 5.12 5.08 -19.05
CA GLN A 198 4.42 3.78 -19.17
C GLN A 198 4.87 3.03 -20.43
N GLU A 199 4.87 3.68 -21.59
CA GLU A 199 5.30 3.10 -22.85
C GLU A 199 6.76 2.62 -22.79
N SER A 200 7.64 3.47 -22.25
CA SER A 200 9.05 3.11 -22.05
C SER A 200 9.21 1.90 -21.12
N LEU A 201 8.46 1.85 -20.01
CA LEU A 201 8.50 0.71 -19.10
C LEU A 201 7.99 -0.57 -19.75
N TRP A 202 6.90 -0.52 -20.53
CA TRP A 202 6.42 -1.70 -21.26
C TRP A 202 7.47 -2.23 -22.26
N GLN A 203 8.22 -1.35 -22.93
CA GLN A 203 9.31 -1.74 -23.83
C GLN A 203 10.49 -2.32 -23.08
N LEU A 204 10.93 -1.67 -21.99
CA LEU A 204 12.08 -2.10 -21.19
C LEU A 204 11.83 -3.43 -20.45
N LEU A 205 10.57 -3.70 -20.07
CA LEU A 205 10.17 -4.94 -19.39
C LEU A 205 9.86 -6.09 -20.37
N ALA A 206 9.63 -5.80 -21.67
CA ALA A 206 9.29 -6.82 -22.66
C ALA A 206 10.34 -7.94 -22.83
N PRO A 207 11.66 -7.70 -22.82
CA PRO A 207 12.66 -8.76 -22.89
C PRO A 207 12.58 -9.79 -21.77
N ALA A 208 12.18 -9.38 -20.57
CA ALA A 208 11.97 -10.29 -19.45
C ALA A 208 10.85 -11.33 -19.73
N LEU A 209 9.95 -11.04 -20.68
CA LEU A 209 8.91 -11.96 -21.14
C LEU A 209 9.37 -12.94 -22.22
N LEU A 210 10.33 -12.54 -23.04
CA LEU A 210 10.75 -13.30 -24.24
C LEU A 210 11.88 -14.29 -23.95
N GLU A 211 12.68 -13.97 -22.96
CA GLU A 211 13.83 -14.79 -22.57
C GLU A 211 13.47 -15.62 -21.36
N GLY A 212 12.56 -16.60 -21.52
CA GLY A 212 12.27 -17.59 -20.49
C GLY A 212 13.54 -17.95 -19.76
N GLY A 213 13.64 -17.51 -18.48
CA GLY A 213 14.91 -17.36 -17.77
C GLY A 213 15.78 -18.58 -17.87
N ARG A 214 17.09 -18.39 -18.10
CA ARG A 214 18.11 -19.44 -18.10
C ARG A 214 18.18 -20.22 -16.76
N ASP A 215 17.47 -19.73 -15.74
CA ASP A 215 17.24 -20.43 -14.47
C ASP A 215 15.79 -20.88 -14.36
N ALA A 216 15.53 -22.12 -14.74
CA ALA A 216 14.24 -22.78 -14.52
C ALA A 216 13.82 -22.63 -13.04
N GLY A 217 12.76 -21.87 -12.78
CA GLY A 217 12.16 -21.70 -11.45
C GLY A 217 12.03 -20.27 -10.91
N CYS A 218 12.28 -19.23 -11.73
CA CYS A 218 11.97 -17.87 -11.31
C CYS A 218 10.43 -17.64 -11.30
N TRP A 219 9.97 -16.78 -10.41
CA TRP A 219 8.53 -16.53 -10.25
C TRP A 219 7.91 -15.88 -11.51
N GLN A 220 8.66 -15.10 -12.25
CA GLN A 220 8.22 -14.48 -13.50
C GLN A 220 7.84 -15.52 -14.52
N GLU A 221 8.71 -16.52 -14.74
CA GLU A 221 8.46 -17.61 -15.67
C GLU A 221 7.21 -18.42 -15.29
N SER A 222 7.09 -18.73 -14.00
CA SER A 222 5.91 -19.44 -13.47
C SER A 222 4.62 -18.63 -13.67
N TYR A 223 4.69 -17.32 -13.48
CA TYR A 223 3.57 -16.41 -13.67
C TYR A 223 3.20 -16.24 -15.14
N GLN A 224 4.19 -16.10 -16.02
CA GLN A 224 3.98 -16.03 -17.47
C GLN A 224 3.36 -17.30 -18.03
N ARG A 225 3.88 -18.45 -17.62
CA ARG A 225 3.31 -19.75 -17.99
C ARG A 225 1.85 -19.81 -17.58
N TYR A 226 1.55 -19.44 -16.35
CA TYR A 226 0.19 -19.39 -15.83
C TYR A 226 -0.70 -18.44 -16.66
N LEU A 227 -0.23 -17.25 -16.99
CA LEU A 227 -0.99 -16.31 -17.81
C LEU A 227 -1.21 -16.83 -19.23
N GLY A 228 -0.21 -17.48 -19.82
CA GLY A 228 -0.32 -18.13 -21.14
C GLY A 228 -1.33 -19.27 -21.12
N GLU A 229 -1.28 -20.15 -20.12
CA GLU A 229 -2.26 -21.25 -19.93
C GLU A 229 -3.70 -20.69 -19.69
N ALA A 230 -3.82 -19.55 -19.07
CA ALA A 230 -5.08 -18.83 -18.87
C ALA A 230 -5.58 -18.09 -20.13
N GLY A 231 -4.83 -18.16 -21.25
CA GLY A 231 -5.17 -17.50 -22.51
C GLY A 231 -5.03 -15.98 -22.51
N VAL A 232 -4.17 -15.42 -21.64
CA VAL A 232 -3.91 -13.98 -21.58
C VAL A 232 -2.96 -13.60 -22.70
N ASP A 233 -3.32 -12.59 -23.50
CA ASP A 233 -2.51 -12.12 -24.62
C ASP A 233 -1.20 -11.45 -24.17
N ALA A 234 -0.22 -11.38 -25.06
CA ALA A 234 1.13 -10.87 -24.77
C ALA A 234 1.15 -9.37 -24.35
N GLU A 235 0.20 -8.57 -24.85
CA GLU A 235 0.11 -7.16 -24.49
C GLU A 235 -0.39 -7.02 -23.04
N THR A 236 -1.42 -7.75 -22.68
CA THR A 236 -1.95 -7.80 -21.31
C THR A 236 -0.90 -8.34 -20.33
N GLN A 237 -0.09 -9.34 -20.74
CA GLN A 237 1.03 -9.83 -19.93
C GLN A 237 2.07 -8.74 -19.66
N ARG A 238 2.43 -7.92 -20.67
CA ARG A 238 3.35 -6.77 -20.48
C ARG A 238 2.81 -5.73 -19.50
N LYS A 239 1.51 -5.41 -19.62
CA LYS A 239 0.84 -4.48 -18.69
C LYS A 239 0.81 -5.04 -17.27
N ALA A 240 0.58 -6.34 -17.12
CA ALA A 240 0.62 -7.03 -15.84
C ALA A 240 2.03 -6.98 -15.19
N LEU A 241 3.10 -7.07 -15.96
CA LEU A 241 4.47 -6.90 -15.44
C LEU A 241 4.71 -5.51 -14.84
N LEU A 242 4.25 -4.44 -15.48
CA LEU A 242 4.37 -3.09 -14.92
C LEU A 242 3.60 -2.98 -13.60
N MET A 243 2.41 -3.58 -13.52
CA MET A 243 1.65 -3.65 -12.27
C MET A 243 2.44 -4.38 -11.18
N HIS A 244 3.09 -5.50 -11.51
CA HIS A 244 3.90 -6.26 -10.54
C HIS A 244 5.16 -5.49 -10.13
N LEU A 245 5.85 -4.85 -11.05
CA LEU A 245 6.96 -3.96 -10.72
C LEU A 245 6.49 -2.90 -9.71
N TRP A 246 5.37 -2.26 -9.98
CA TRP A 246 4.85 -1.25 -9.07
C TRP A 246 4.46 -1.84 -7.70
N THR A 247 3.69 -2.91 -7.65
CA THR A 247 3.22 -3.49 -6.37
C THR A 247 4.35 -3.98 -5.47
N THR A 248 5.44 -4.48 -6.05
CA THR A 248 6.60 -4.94 -5.29
C THR A 248 7.49 -3.77 -4.84
N GLN A 249 7.68 -2.75 -5.67
CA GLN A 249 8.61 -1.66 -5.40
C GLN A 249 8.02 -0.52 -4.57
N CYS A 250 6.77 -0.12 -4.83
CA CYS A 250 6.16 1.04 -4.18
C CYS A 250 5.86 0.83 -2.69
N ASN A 251 5.82 -0.41 -2.22
CA ASN A 251 5.53 -0.74 -0.82
C ASN A 251 6.77 -1.25 -0.07
N ALA A 252 7.49 -2.23 -0.59
CA ALA A 252 8.64 -2.80 0.12
C ALA A 252 9.81 -1.79 0.25
N GLY A 253 10.05 -0.96 -0.77
CA GLY A 253 11.08 0.08 -0.72
C GLY A 253 10.85 1.09 0.40
N PRO A 254 9.70 1.77 0.46
CA PRO A 254 9.39 2.65 1.58
C PRO A 254 9.37 1.95 2.94
N ALA A 255 8.91 0.69 3.04
CA ALA A 255 8.96 -0.06 4.29
C ALA A 255 10.41 -0.28 4.78
N ALA A 256 11.32 -0.62 3.88
CA ALA A 256 12.74 -0.76 4.19
C ALA A 256 13.38 0.57 4.59
N PHE A 257 13.09 1.65 3.83
CA PHE A 257 13.56 3.00 4.14
C PHE A 257 13.10 3.44 5.55
N TRP A 258 11.80 3.35 5.84
CA TRP A 258 11.27 3.78 7.14
C TRP A 258 11.77 2.91 8.29
N SER A 259 11.98 1.60 8.08
CA SER A 259 12.56 0.72 9.09
C SER A 259 13.97 1.17 9.47
N LEU A 260 14.84 1.47 8.50
CA LEU A 260 16.18 1.99 8.76
C LEU A 260 16.15 3.40 9.35
N ALA A 261 15.32 4.30 8.83
CA ALA A 261 15.22 5.67 9.32
C ALA A 261 14.77 5.73 10.79
N LEU A 262 13.78 4.91 11.16
CA LEU A 262 13.31 4.82 12.55
C LEU A 262 14.35 4.18 13.46
N LEU A 263 15.08 3.16 13.01
CA LEU A 263 16.19 2.58 13.77
C LEU A 263 17.33 3.58 13.98
N LEU A 264 17.69 4.36 12.96
CA LEU A 264 18.71 5.41 13.07
C LEU A 264 18.31 6.51 14.07
N ARG A 265 17.02 6.82 14.16
CA ARG A 265 16.48 7.82 15.09
C ARG A 265 16.34 7.31 16.53
N HIS A 266 16.32 5.97 16.73
CA HIS A 266 16.09 5.32 18.02
C HIS A 266 17.24 4.35 18.35
N PRO A 267 18.35 4.84 18.96
CA PRO A 267 19.54 4.04 19.21
C PRO A 267 19.29 2.77 20.03
N GLU A 268 18.35 2.80 20.98
CA GLU A 268 17.98 1.63 21.78
C GLU A 268 17.34 0.52 20.92
N ALA A 269 16.49 0.89 19.96
CA ALA A 269 15.91 -0.06 19.01
C ALA A 269 16.98 -0.61 18.06
N MET A 270 17.87 0.26 17.58
CA MET A 270 19.00 -0.14 16.74
C MET A 270 19.88 -1.16 17.44
N GLN A 271 20.26 -0.94 18.71
CA GLN A 271 21.10 -1.88 19.48
C GLN A 271 20.39 -3.23 19.69
N ALA A 272 19.10 -3.22 19.97
CA ALA A 272 18.32 -4.43 20.14
C ALA A 272 18.23 -5.25 18.81
N VAL A 273 18.01 -4.60 17.67
CA VAL A 273 18.02 -5.27 16.35
C VAL A 273 19.41 -5.75 15.97
N LEU A 274 20.47 -4.98 16.26
CA LEU A 274 21.86 -5.42 16.02
C LEU A 274 22.22 -6.67 16.84
N ALA A 275 21.67 -6.83 18.04
CA ALA A 275 21.84 -8.05 18.82
C ALA A 275 21.20 -9.27 18.13
N GLU A 276 19.99 -9.13 17.57
CA GLU A 276 19.35 -10.19 16.78
C GLU A 276 20.14 -10.50 15.49
N VAL A 277 20.58 -9.47 14.76
CA VAL A 277 21.43 -9.65 13.57
C VAL A 277 22.65 -10.48 13.89
N ARG A 278 23.36 -10.16 15.02
CA ARG A 278 24.53 -10.94 15.48
C ARG A 278 24.16 -12.40 15.81
N GLY A 279 23.04 -12.63 16.51
CA GLY A 279 22.55 -13.97 16.86
C GLY A 279 22.33 -14.84 15.60
N VAL A 280 21.57 -14.31 14.63
CA VAL A 280 21.29 -15.01 13.36
C VAL A 280 22.58 -15.39 12.62
N MET A 281 23.64 -14.56 12.71
CA MET A 281 24.89 -14.76 12.00
C MET A 281 25.83 -15.74 12.74
N HIS A 282 25.85 -15.71 14.08
CA HIS A 282 26.72 -16.58 14.88
C HIS A 282 26.33 -18.05 14.83
N GLU A 283 25.05 -18.37 14.82
CA GLU A 283 24.58 -19.74 14.85
C GLU A 283 25.01 -20.58 13.63
N HIS A 284 25.53 -19.97 12.58
CA HIS A 284 25.69 -20.68 11.30
C HIS A 284 27.03 -20.49 10.59
N SER A 285 28.01 -19.78 11.09
CA SER A 285 29.32 -19.55 10.44
C SER A 285 29.24 -19.14 8.95
N LEU A 286 28.18 -18.46 8.55
CA LEU A 286 27.87 -18.18 7.16
C LEU A 286 28.21 -16.75 6.75
N HIS A 287 28.85 -16.60 5.62
CA HIS A 287 29.13 -15.29 5.03
C HIS A 287 27.86 -14.57 4.56
N HIS A 288 26.78 -15.30 4.18
CA HIS A 288 25.52 -14.72 3.76
C HIS A 288 24.33 -15.52 4.32
N PRO A 289 23.33 -14.85 4.98
CA PRO A 289 22.12 -15.54 5.38
C PRO A 289 21.30 -15.91 4.15
N THR A 290 20.87 -17.16 4.05
CA THR A 290 19.91 -17.53 3.01
C THR A 290 18.52 -16.98 3.37
N HIS A 291 17.70 -16.72 2.36
CA HIS A 291 16.30 -16.29 2.54
C HIS A 291 15.53 -17.20 3.49
N GLU A 292 15.63 -18.50 3.29
CA GLU A 292 14.94 -19.50 4.08
C GLU A 292 15.26 -19.37 5.59
N ARG A 293 16.51 -19.14 5.92
CA ARG A 293 16.97 -19.00 7.30
C ARG A 293 16.53 -17.71 7.97
N LEU A 294 16.58 -16.58 7.26
CA LEU A 294 16.08 -15.30 7.78
C LEU A 294 14.57 -15.33 8.02
N VAL A 295 13.83 -16.08 7.21
CA VAL A 295 12.38 -16.24 7.36
C VAL A 295 12.04 -17.16 8.52
N THR A 296 12.81 -18.23 8.72
CA THR A 296 12.56 -19.23 9.76
C THR A 296 13.12 -18.83 11.13
N HIS A 297 14.13 -17.93 11.16
CA HIS A 297 14.74 -17.51 12.41
C HIS A 297 13.83 -16.55 13.19
N ASN A 298 13.68 -16.83 14.49
CA ASN A 298 12.89 -15.99 15.38
C ASN A 298 13.61 -14.67 15.67
N THR A 299 13.04 -13.53 15.23
CA THR A 299 13.58 -12.19 15.45
C THR A 299 12.48 -11.28 16.00
N PRO A 300 12.01 -11.52 17.23
CA PRO A 300 10.84 -10.82 17.78
C PRO A 300 11.00 -9.32 17.84
N VAL A 301 12.19 -8.81 18.10
CA VAL A 301 12.46 -7.35 18.15
C VAL A 301 12.30 -6.76 16.75
N PHE A 302 12.96 -7.33 15.75
CA PHE A 302 12.83 -6.82 14.38
C PHE A 302 11.40 -6.94 13.84
N ASP A 303 10.73 -8.05 14.14
CA ASP A 303 9.34 -8.25 13.73
C ASP A 303 8.41 -7.21 14.38
N SER A 304 8.66 -6.82 15.63
CA SER A 304 7.95 -5.72 16.29
C SER A 304 8.32 -4.36 15.69
N VAL A 305 9.59 -4.09 15.38
CA VAL A 305 10.05 -2.88 14.67
C VAL A 305 9.35 -2.76 13.32
N LEU A 306 9.30 -3.83 12.53
CA LEU A 306 8.65 -3.81 11.23
C LEU A 306 7.14 -3.56 11.35
N ARG A 307 6.47 -4.20 12.32
CA ARG A 307 5.04 -3.95 12.57
C ARG A 307 4.76 -2.52 12.99
N GLU A 308 5.59 -1.95 13.83
CA GLU A 308 5.47 -0.55 14.27
C GLU A 308 5.76 0.42 13.12
N THR A 309 6.76 0.12 12.30
CA THR A 309 7.02 0.87 11.06
C THR A 309 5.80 0.85 10.14
N LEU A 310 5.23 -0.33 9.89
CA LEU A 310 4.05 -0.47 9.05
C LEU A 310 2.82 0.21 9.66
N ARG A 311 2.64 0.16 10.99
CA ARG A 311 1.56 0.89 11.67
C ARG A 311 1.63 2.39 11.42
N LEU A 312 2.84 2.96 11.47
CA LEU A 312 3.06 4.39 11.26
C LEU A 312 2.99 4.82 9.79
N THR A 313 3.22 3.90 8.85
CA THR A 313 3.49 4.29 7.45
C THR A 313 2.63 3.58 6.41
N ALA A 314 1.88 2.53 6.77
CA ALA A 314 0.95 1.90 5.84
C ALA A 314 -0.42 2.57 5.90
N ALA A 315 -0.81 3.20 4.79
CA ALA A 315 -1.99 4.06 4.73
C ALA A 315 -2.90 3.76 3.51
N ALA A 316 -3.07 2.47 3.19
CA ALA A 316 -3.96 2.05 2.12
C ALA A 316 -5.44 2.25 2.48
N PHE A 317 -6.26 2.59 1.49
CA PHE A 317 -7.70 2.50 1.59
C PHE A 317 -8.20 1.08 1.28
N ILE A 318 -9.21 0.65 2.01
CA ILE A 318 -9.99 -0.55 1.68
C ILE A 318 -11.37 -0.07 1.25
N SER A 319 -11.66 -0.15 -0.05
CA SER A 319 -12.92 0.31 -0.61
C SER A 319 -13.80 -0.85 -1.06
N ARG A 320 -15.10 -0.71 -0.86
CA ARG A 320 -16.14 -1.63 -1.32
C ARG A 320 -17.28 -0.82 -1.93
N GLU A 321 -17.97 -1.38 -2.92
CA GLU A 321 -19.23 -0.84 -3.45
C GLU A 321 -20.40 -1.58 -2.82
N VAL A 322 -21.44 -0.85 -2.45
CA VAL A 322 -22.67 -1.41 -1.88
C VAL A 322 -23.53 -1.98 -3.01
N MET A 323 -23.81 -3.27 -2.95
CA MET A 323 -24.50 -4.00 -4.03
C MET A 323 -26.02 -4.02 -3.92
N ALA A 324 -26.57 -3.82 -2.71
CA ALA A 324 -28.01 -3.82 -2.42
C ALA A 324 -28.45 -2.51 -1.77
N ASP A 325 -29.66 -2.04 -2.11
CA ASP A 325 -30.24 -0.88 -1.44
C ASP A 325 -30.73 -1.27 -0.02
N GLY A 326 -30.62 -0.32 0.92
CA GLY A 326 -31.04 -0.55 2.29
C GLY A 326 -30.17 -1.55 3.08
N LYS A 327 -28.95 -1.84 2.61
CA LYS A 327 -28.01 -2.70 3.35
C LYS A 327 -27.74 -2.10 4.71
N LYS A 328 -28.02 -2.88 5.75
CA LYS A 328 -27.76 -2.50 7.14
C LYS A 328 -26.31 -2.74 7.51
N LEU A 329 -25.73 -1.77 8.22
CA LEU A 329 -24.38 -1.81 8.75
C LEU A 329 -24.44 -1.47 10.24
N GLY A 330 -24.09 -2.45 11.08
CA GLY A 330 -23.98 -2.26 12.52
C GLY A 330 -22.67 -1.58 12.89
N VAL A 331 -22.72 -0.67 13.87
CA VAL A 331 -21.51 -0.06 14.45
C VAL A 331 -21.53 -0.21 15.96
N SER A 332 -20.38 -0.03 16.60
CA SER A 332 -20.25 -0.09 18.05
C SER A 332 -21.26 0.83 18.75
N GLY A 333 -21.78 0.39 19.90
CA GLY A 333 -22.85 1.11 20.62
C GLY A 333 -24.28 0.73 20.20
N GLY A 334 -24.45 -0.30 19.36
CA GLY A 334 -25.76 -0.84 18.98
C GLY A 334 -26.49 0.02 17.92
N LEU A 335 -25.81 0.95 17.30
CA LEU A 335 -26.36 1.74 16.20
C LEU A 335 -26.31 0.96 14.88
N GLU A 336 -27.37 1.09 14.08
CA GLU A 336 -27.48 0.46 12.77
C GLU A 336 -27.82 1.51 11.72
N TYR A 337 -27.07 1.51 10.61
CA TYR A 337 -27.26 2.45 9.51
C TYR A 337 -27.61 1.74 8.22
N CYS A 338 -28.47 2.36 7.41
CA CYS A 338 -28.82 1.89 6.07
C CYS A 338 -27.92 2.51 5.02
N LEU A 339 -27.34 1.69 4.15
CA LEU A 339 -26.51 2.12 3.02
C LEU A 339 -27.31 2.03 1.71
N ARG A 340 -26.99 2.89 0.75
CA ARG A 340 -27.62 2.87 -0.59
C ARG A 340 -26.77 2.08 -1.58
N LYS A 341 -27.45 1.36 -2.45
CA LYS A 341 -26.81 0.69 -3.61
C LYS A 341 -26.03 1.69 -4.45
N GLY A 342 -24.80 1.31 -4.84
CA GLY A 342 -23.89 2.12 -5.62
C GLY A 342 -23.02 3.10 -4.81
N ASP A 343 -23.31 3.30 -3.53
CA ASP A 343 -22.41 4.03 -2.65
C ASP A 343 -21.14 3.22 -2.39
N LYS A 344 -20.07 3.92 -2.02
CA LYS A 344 -18.84 3.26 -1.59
C LYS A 344 -18.74 3.26 -0.07
N VAL A 345 -18.27 2.16 0.50
CA VAL A 345 -17.79 2.08 1.87
C VAL A 345 -16.26 2.10 1.85
N LEU A 346 -15.67 2.99 2.64
CA LEU A 346 -14.24 3.20 2.77
C LEU A 346 -13.79 2.92 4.19
N LEU A 347 -12.93 1.93 4.36
CA LEU A 347 -12.20 1.72 5.61
C LEU A 347 -10.83 2.38 5.46
N PHE A 348 -10.39 3.07 6.52
CA PHE A 348 -9.08 3.70 6.55
C PHE A 348 -8.31 3.27 7.80
N PRO A 349 -7.69 2.06 7.79
CA PRO A 349 -7.00 1.50 8.94
C PRO A 349 -5.88 2.38 9.50
N PHE A 350 -5.26 3.21 8.68
CA PHE A 350 -4.27 4.18 9.12
C PHE A 350 -4.83 5.13 10.17
N LEU A 351 -6.02 5.69 9.95
CA LEU A 351 -6.63 6.61 10.91
C LEU A 351 -7.20 5.87 12.12
N CYS A 352 -7.84 4.73 11.92
CA CYS A 352 -8.29 3.82 12.96
C CYS A 352 -8.32 2.40 12.40
N PRO A 353 -7.63 1.44 13.00
CA PRO A 353 -7.07 1.41 14.37
C PRO A 353 -5.66 1.97 14.55
N GLN A 354 -4.86 2.17 13.46
CA GLN A 354 -3.40 2.33 13.58
C GLN A 354 -2.99 3.60 14.35
N MET A 355 -3.70 4.71 14.17
CA MET A 355 -3.41 6.00 14.83
C MET A 355 -4.42 6.35 15.93
N ASP A 356 -5.19 5.38 16.40
CA ASP A 356 -6.15 5.59 17.48
C ASP A 356 -5.46 5.54 18.86
N PRO A 357 -5.52 6.61 19.68
CA PRO A 357 -4.84 6.67 20.98
C PRO A 357 -5.44 5.73 22.03
N GLU A 358 -6.69 5.32 21.88
CA GLU A 358 -7.32 4.31 22.76
C GLU A 358 -6.73 2.92 22.54
N ILE A 359 -6.36 2.60 21.30
CA ILE A 359 -5.79 1.30 20.92
C ILE A 359 -4.27 1.30 21.13
N HIS A 360 -3.62 2.37 20.68
CA HIS A 360 -2.18 2.53 20.72
C HIS A 360 -1.79 3.80 21.48
N GLN A 361 -1.31 3.65 22.71
CA GLN A 361 -0.82 4.79 23.48
C GLN A 361 0.26 5.56 22.72
N GLN A 362 0.15 6.90 22.67
CA GLN A 362 1.03 7.77 21.89
C GLN A 362 1.18 7.24 20.45
N PRO A 363 0.10 7.23 19.66
CA PRO A 363 0.09 6.52 18.38
C PRO A 363 1.06 7.13 17.34
N GLU A 364 1.42 8.39 17.48
CA GLU A 364 2.37 9.08 16.59
C GLU A 364 3.84 8.76 16.92
N SER A 365 4.10 8.22 18.11
CA SER A 365 5.45 7.90 18.55
C SER A 365 5.85 6.48 18.16
N PHE A 366 7.04 6.33 17.60
CA PHE A 366 7.65 5.02 17.34
C PHE A 366 8.04 4.35 18.67
N ARG A 367 7.53 3.13 18.86
CA ARG A 367 7.86 2.29 20.02
C ARG A 367 8.18 0.88 19.55
N TYR A 368 9.43 0.52 19.46
CA TYR A 368 9.88 -0.76 18.91
C TYR A 368 9.37 -2.00 19.68
N LYS A 369 8.98 -1.86 20.94
CA LYS A 369 8.36 -2.92 21.76
C LYS A 369 6.83 -2.89 21.77
N ARG A 370 6.17 -2.07 20.93
CA ARG A 370 4.70 -1.96 20.96
C ARG A 370 3.99 -3.30 20.74
N PHE A 371 4.56 -4.16 19.93
CA PHE A 371 4.02 -5.47 19.60
C PHE A 371 4.74 -6.63 20.30
N LEU A 372 5.37 -6.37 21.44
CA LEU A 372 5.98 -7.36 22.31
C LEU A 372 5.31 -7.35 23.69
N ASN A 373 5.18 -8.52 24.27
CA ASN A 373 4.93 -8.71 25.69
C ASN A 373 6.27 -8.60 26.47
N ASP A 374 6.21 -8.58 27.81
CA ASP A 374 7.40 -8.50 28.65
C ASP A 374 8.34 -9.71 28.51
N ASP A 375 7.79 -10.88 28.16
CA ASP A 375 8.54 -12.10 27.86
C ASP A 375 9.10 -12.17 26.42
N MET A 376 9.05 -11.06 25.70
CA MET A 376 9.46 -10.93 24.29
C MET A 376 8.63 -11.73 23.29
N SER A 377 7.52 -12.34 23.71
CA SER A 377 6.55 -12.94 22.80
C SER A 377 5.74 -11.86 22.05
N GLU A 378 5.12 -12.25 20.95
CA GLU A 378 4.30 -11.34 20.15
C GLU A 378 3.04 -10.91 20.91
N LYS A 379 2.85 -9.58 21.09
CA LYS A 379 1.63 -8.98 21.62
C LYS A 379 0.56 -8.88 20.53
N ARG A 380 -0.57 -9.58 20.74
CA ARG A 380 -1.71 -9.64 19.83
C ARG A 380 -3.03 -9.16 20.45
N ILE A 381 -3.01 -8.74 21.70
CA ILE A 381 -4.24 -8.38 22.44
C ILE A 381 -4.28 -6.87 22.59
N PHE A 382 -5.25 -6.26 21.95
CA PHE A 382 -5.56 -4.84 22.01
C PHE A 382 -7.07 -4.66 22.18
N TYR A 383 -7.48 -3.52 22.74
CA TYR A 383 -8.86 -3.24 23.07
C TYR A 383 -9.28 -1.86 22.55
N LYS A 384 -10.60 -1.69 22.30
CA LYS A 384 -11.26 -0.41 22.09
C LYS A 384 -12.69 -0.50 22.65
N GLY A 385 -13.13 0.50 23.44
CA GLY A 385 -14.44 0.50 24.08
C GLY A 385 -14.68 -0.72 24.98
N GLY A 386 -13.62 -1.22 25.64
CA GLY A 386 -13.67 -2.43 26.46
C GLY A 386 -13.73 -3.75 25.68
N SER A 387 -13.88 -3.72 24.36
CA SER A 387 -13.94 -4.90 23.49
C SER A 387 -12.56 -5.26 22.93
N ARG A 388 -12.23 -6.57 22.92
CA ARG A 388 -11.01 -7.06 22.29
C ARG A 388 -11.10 -6.90 20.77
N LEU A 389 -10.07 -6.29 20.19
CA LEU A 389 -10.00 -6.04 18.76
C LEU A 389 -9.42 -7.25 17.99
N LYS A 390 -10.08 -7.60 16.90
CA LYS A 390 -9.53 -8.45 15.86
C LYS A 390 -8.61 -7.64 14.92
N HIS A 391 -9.04 -6.45 14.57
CA HIS A 391 -8.38 -5.55 13.63
C HIS A 391 -7.69 -4.39 14.36
N TYR A 392 -6.62 -4.67 15.09
CA TYR A 392 -5.84 -3.64 15.82
C TYR A 392 -4.69 -3.04 15.00
N ASN A 393 -4.28 -3.70 13.91
CA ASN A 393 -3.24 -3.24 12.99
C ASN A 393 -3.43 -3.94 11.62
N MET A 394 -3.66 -3.19 10.55
CA MET A 394 -4.08 -3.74 9.25
C MET A 394 -3.22 -3.28 8.07
N PRO A 395 -1.89 -3.27 8.15
CA PRO A 395 -1.05 -2.81 7.04
C PRO A 395 -1.16 -3.70 5.80
N TRP A 396 -1.63 -4.95 5.97
CA TRP A 396 -1.77 -5.95 4.91
C TRP A 396 -3.22 -6.14 4.44
N GLY A 397 -4.16 -5.35 4.95
CA GLY A 397 -5.59 -5.55 4.76
C GLY A 397 -6.17 -6.64 5.66
N ALA A 398 -7.30 -7.24 5.27
CA ALA A 398 -7.98 -8.28 6.05
C ALA A 398 -7.27 -9.63 5.98
N GLU A 399 -7.27 -10.41 7.07
CA GLU A 399 -6.50 -11.67 7.17
C GLU A 399 -6.78 -12.67 6.04
N ARG A 400 -8.06 -12.92 5.70
CA ARG A 400 -8.44 -13.90 4.67
C ARG A 400 -8.39 -13.37 3.24
N LYS A 401 -8.42 -12.05 3.05
CA LYS A 401 -8.40 -11.34 1.76
C LYS A 401 -7.32 -10.24 1.77
N GLY A 402 -6.25 -10.49 2.49
CA GLY A 402 -5.13 -9.57 2.64
C GLY A 402 -4.18 -9.55 1.44
N CYS A 403 -3.06 -8.87 1.62
CA CYS A 403 -2.00 -8.79 0.62
C CYS A 403 -1.40 -10.16 0.34
N VAL A 404 -1.44 -10.61 -0.91
CA VAL A 404 -0.83 -11.88 -1.34
C VAL A 404 0.70 -11.85 -1.21
N GLY A 405 1.32 -10.66 -1.36
CA GLY A 405 2.76 -10.46 -1.24
C GLY A 405 3.27 -10.25 0.20
N LYS A 406 2.45 -10.50 1.24
CA LYS A 406 2.82 -10.24 2.64
C LYS A 406 4.13 -10.91 3.04
N GLN A 407 4.25 -12.23 2.81
CA GLN A 407 5.44 -12.99 3.18
C GLN A 407 6.66 -12.53 2.39
N PHE A 408 6.49 -12.34 1.09
CA PHE A 408 7.53 -11.78 0.22
C PHE A 408 8.04 -10.43 0.75
N ALA A 409 7.15 -9.50 1.04
CA ALA A 409 7.52 -8.16 1.48
C ALA A 409 8.22 -8.19 2.86
N ILE A 410 7.71 -8.97 3.83
CA ILE A 410 8.34 -9.13 5.14
C ILE A 410 9.76 -9.67 4.98
N SER A 411 9.94 -10.74 4.20
CA SER A 411 11.23 -11.36 3.96
C SER A 411 12.20 -10.42 3.26
N THR A 412 11.72 -9.68 2.25
CA THR A 412 12.52 -8.70 1.49
C THR A 412 13.03 -7.58 2.39
N VAL A 413 12.13 -6.98 3.19
CA VAL A 413 12.52 -5.89 4.10
C VAL A 413 13.47 -6.39 5.18
N LYS A 414 13.20 -7.56 5.78
CA LYS A 414 14.07 -8.18 6.80
C LYS A 414 15.45 -8.46 6.26
N MET A 415 15.54 -9.11 5.11
CA MET A 415 16.81 -9.42 4.47
C MET A 415 17.60 -8.16 4.14
N PHE A 416 16.95 -7.15 3.56
CA PHE A 416 17.58 -5.87 3.24
C PHE A 416 18.15 -5.20 4.49
N VAL A 417 17.33 -5.01 5.52
CA VAL A 417 17.77 -4.34 6.76
C VAL A 417 18.90 -5.13 7.45
N PHE A 418 18.78 -6.45 7.54
CA PHE A 418 19.81 -7.30 8.17
C PHE A 418 21.12 -7.25 7.40
N THR A 419 21.09 -7.28 6.09
CA THR A 419 22.29 -7.18 5.25
C THR A 419 22.96 -5.81 5.41
N VAL A 420 22.16 -4.74 5.37
CA VAL A 420 22.67 -3.38 5.60
C VAL A 420 23.33 -3.28 6.98
N LEU A 421 22.65 -3.70 8.03
CA LEU A 421 23.15 -3.61 9.40
C LEU A 421 24.33 -4.55 9.69
N ARG A 422 24.47 -5.65 8.93
CA ARG A 422 25.64 -6.51 9.02
C ARG A 422 26.89 -5.85 8.46
N HIS A 423 26.78 -5.27 7.27
CA HIS A 423 27.96 -4.81 6.52
C HIS A 423 28.30 -3.35 6.77
N LEU A 424 27.33 -2.54 7.20
CA LEU A 424 27.50 -1.11 7.38
C LEU A 424 27.27 -0.68 8.83
N GLU A 425 28.12 0.23 9.28
CA GLU A 425 27.80 1.14 10.38
C GLU A 425 27.16 2.37 9.77
N LEU A 426 25.99 2.73 10.26
CA LEU A 426 25.19 3.84 9.77
C LEU A 426 24.95 4.86 10.86
N GLU A 427 25.04 6.12 10.53
CA GLU A 427 24.67 7.24 11.40
C GLU A 427 24.02 8.37 10.60
N MET A 428 23.10 9.09 11.20
CA MET A 428 22.55 10.31 10.58
C MET A 428 23.65 11.36 10.49
N CYS A 429 23.74 12.08 9.35
CA CYS A 429 24.71 13.17 9.20
C CYS A 429 24.53 14.23 10.28
N GLU A 430 23.29 14.57 10.56
CA GLU A 430 22.87 15.47 11.64
C GLU A 430 21.86 14.74 12.53
N PRO A 431 22.25 14.29 13.72
CA PRO A 431 21.38 13.52 14.61
C PRO A 431 20.12 14.27 15.08
N SER A 432 20.15 15.60 15.06
CA SER A 432 19.00 16.47 15.41
C SER A 432 18.00 16.66 14.27
N ASP A 433 18.36 16.34 13.02
CA ASP A 433 17.47 16.54 11.89
C ASP A 433 16.20 15.70 12.03
N PRO A 434 15.04 16.28 11.71
CA PRO A 434 13.80 15.51 11.70
C PRO A 434 13.83 14.48 10.57
N LEU A 435 13.15 13.36 10.78
CA LEU A 435 12.89 12.44 9.67
C LEU A 435 12.09 13.13 8.56
N PRO A 436 12.24 12.71 7.30
CA PRO A 436 11.45 13.24 6.20
C PRO A 436 9.95 13.17 6.48
N GLN A 437 9.19 14.16 6.00
CA GLN A 437 7.74 14.16 6.13
C GLN A 437 7.10 13.13 5.20
N PHE A 438 5.92 12.65 5.57
CA PHE A 438 5.12 11.79 4.71
C PHE A 438 4.55 12.59 3.52
N ASN A 439 4.55 11.98 2.34
CA ASN A 439 3.89 12.56 1.18
C ASN A 439 2.37 12.41 1.30
N PRO A 440 1.61 13.50 1.52
CA PRO A 440 0.17 13.43 1.77
C PRO A 440 -0.62 12.95 0.55
N GLN A 441 -0.04 13.03 -0.66
CA GLN A 441 -0.68 12.51 -1.86
C GLN A 441 -0.72 10.98 -1.90
N ARG A 442 0.07 10.31 -1.06
CA ARG A 442 0.15 8.84 -0.99
C ARG A 442 -0.90 8.19 -0.09
N TYR A 443 -1.65 8.96 0.68
CA TYR A 443 -2.77 8.38 1.43
C TYR A 443 -3.74 7.68 0.50
N GLY A 444 -4.03 6.42 0.80
CA GLY A 444 -4.87 5.51 0.02
C GLY A 444 -4.12 4.57 -0.93
N PHE A 445 -2.81 4.77 -1.17
CA PHE A 445 -2.03 4.02 -2.18
C PHE A 445 -1.00 3.04 -1.60
N GLY A 446 -1.17 2.61 -0.37
CA GLY A 446 -0.25 1.68 0.29
C GLY A 446 0.69 2.39 1.25
N MET A 447 2.00 2.13 1.12
CA MET A 447 3.01 2.75 2.00
C MET A 447 3.21 4.23 1.71
N LEU A 448 3.30 5.03 2.78
CA LEU A 448 3.65 6.45 2.68
C LEU A 448 5.12 6.59 2.27
N GLN A 449 5.34 7.41 1.25
CA GLN A 449 6.67 7.73 0.77
C GLN A 449 7.20 8.99 1.46
N PRO A 450 8.52 9.10 1.68
CA PRO A 450 9.11 10.31 2.22
C PRO A 450 9.07 11.45 1.20
N ILE A 451 8.98 12.70 1.71
CA ILE A 451 9.29 13.91 0.95
C ILE A 451 10.75 14.26 1.25
N GLY A 452 11.60 14.21 0.24
CA GLY A 452 13.04 14.42 0.39
C GLY A 452 13.79 13.17 0.82
N ASP A 453 15.04 13.35 1.18
CA ASP A 453 16.00 12.29 1.49
C ASP A 453 16.48 12.39 2.94
N LEU A 454 16.94 11.27 3.49
CA LEU A 454 17.65 11.20 4.77
C LEU A 454 19.15 11.12 4.47
N GLN A 455 19.92 12.10 4.99
CA GLN A 455 21.37 12.12 4.83
C GLN A 455 22.01 11.22 5.87
N VAL A 456 22.76 10.21 5.41
CA VAL A 456 23.36 9.17 6.24
C VAL A 456 24.83 9.01 5.91
N ARG A 457 25.69 8.99 6.93
CA ARG A 457 27.08 8.54 6.81
C ARG A 457 27.13 7.04 6.98
N TYR A 458 27.99 6.38 6.24
CA TYR A 458 28.21 4.94 6.39
C TYR A 458 29.68 4.58 6.39
N ARG A 459 30.00 3.50 7.06
CA ARG A 459 31.32 2.87 7.08
C ARG A 459 31.14 1.36 6.93
N PHE A 460 31.94 0.73 6.07
CA PHE A 460 31.98 -0.72 6.01
C PHE A 460 32.57 -1.29 7.31
N LYS A 461 31.88 -2.27 7.88
CA LYS A 461 32.40 -3.02 9.01
C LYS A 461 33.58 -3.85 8.55
N ARG A 462 34.67 -3.84 9.32
CA ARG A 462 35.77 -4.78 9.11
C ARG A 462 35.27 -6.15 9.58
N ASN A 463 35.34 -7.15 8.68
CA ASN A 463 35.04 -8.56 9.01
C ASN A 463 36.04 -9.10 10.03
#